data_fa7a46d871379ff1efd3e9e018e05df2
#
_entry.id   fa7a46d871379ff1efd3e9e018e05df2
#
_cell.length_a   1.000
_cell.length_b   1.000
_cell.length_c   1.000
_cell.angle_alpha   90.00
_cell.angle_beta   90.00
_cell.angle_gamma   90.00
#
_symmetry.space_group_name_H-M   'P 1'
#
loop_
_entity.id
_entity.type
_entity.pdbx_description
1 polymer ?
#
loop_
_entity_poly.entity_id
_entity_poly.type
_entity_poly.pdbx_seq_one_letter_code
_entity_poly.pdbx_strand_id
1 'polypeptide(L)'
;MAKQTLIIIRGIPGSGKSTYAKALKADLEKQGYTVKHFEADDFWYDDKGNYNFDQKRIYYAHKNCHERAFKALDDGIQYVIVANTFVTRKDMKPYLKEAAARGIEVTIYRMDNEFQNVHNVPPDKVAYMKEQFKDLENEIKIKRRI
;
A
#
# COMPACT_ATOMS: atom_id res chain seq x y z
N MET A 1 -5.47 2.74 25.92
CA MET A 1 -5.76 2.87 24.48
C MET A 1 -4.98 1.83 23.69
N ALA A 2 -5.62 1.21 22.73
CA ALA A 2 -4.96 0.22 21.88
C ALA A 2 -3.90 0.91 21.01
N LYS A 3 -2.71 0.31 20.94
CA LYS A 3 -1.63 0.80 20.10
C LYS A 3 -1.99 0.65 18.63
N GLN A 4 -1.72 1.66 17.83
CA GLN A 4 -1.96 1.65 16.39
C GLN A 4 -0.66 1.55 15.61
N THR A 5 -0.70 0.90 14.46
CA THR A 5 0.42 0.79 13.55
C THR A 5 -0.05 1.05 12.13
N LEU A 6 0.68 1.90 11.41
CA LEU A 6 0.50 2.07 9.98
C LEU A 6 1.50 1.15 9.28
N ILE A 7 1.00 0.25 8.44
CA ILE A 7 1.84 -0.67 7.68
C ILE A 7 1.84 -0.22 6.23
N ILE A 8 3.00 0.12 5.71
CA ILE A 8 3.19 0.47 4.30
C ILE A 8 3.79 -0.74 3.59
N ILE A 9 3.12 -1.18 2.52
CA ILE A 9 3.63 -2.25 1.66
C ILE A 9 3.92 -1.64 0.30
N ARG A 10 5.18 -1.60 -0.07
CA ARG A 10 5.66 -1.01 -1.32
C ARG A 10 6.23 -2.06 -2.25
N GLY A 11 6.19 -1.79 -3.54
CA GLY A 11 6.75 -2.69 -4.55
C GLY A 11 6.27 -2.30 -5.94
N ILE A 12 7.01 -2.72 -6.96
CA ILE A 12 6.64 -2.50 -8.36
C ILE A 12 5.37 -3.29 -8.70
N PRO A 13 4.67 -2.94 -9.79
CA PRO A 13 3.52 -3.74 -10.24
C PRO A 13 3.92 -5.20 -10.42
N GLY A 14 3.08 -6.12 -9.94
CA GLY A 14 3.35 -7.56 -10.03
C GLY A 14 4.26 -8.12 -8.95
N SER A 15 4.63 -7.35 -7.94
CA SER A 15 5.51 -7.82 -6.86
C SER A 15 4.80 -8.57 -5.74
N GLY A 16 3.45 -8.65 -5.78
CA GLY A 16 2.67 -9.38 -4.79
C GLY A 16 2.17 -8.55 -3.62
N LYS A 17 2.15 -7.23 -3.74
CA LYS A 17 1.72 -6.31 -2.66
C LYS A 17 0.33 -6.62 -2.14
N SER A 18 -0.65 -6.70 -3.04
CA SER A 18 -2.05 -6.93 -2.65
C SER A 18 -2.23 -8.29 -2.00
N THR A 19 -1.58 -9.31 -2.53
CA THR A 19 -1.63 -10.67 -2.00
C THR A 19 -1.07 -10.72 -0.59
N TYR A 20 0.09 -10.09 -0.38
CA TYR A 20 0.71 -10.03 0.95
C TYR A 20 -0.15 -9.23 1.93
N ALA A 21 -0.69 -8.08 1.49
CA ALA A 21 -1.55 -7.24 2.32
C ALA A 21 -2.80 -8.00 2.78
N LYS A 22 -3.44 -8.74 1.89
CA LYS A 22 -4.62 -9.54 2.22
C LYS A 22 -4.29 -10.65 3.21
N ALA A 23 -3.17 -11.33 3.03
CA ALA A 23 -2.74 -12.39 3.94
C ALA A 23 -2.41 -11.82 5.32
N LEU A 24 -1.72 -10.70 5.37
CA LEU A 24 -1.38 -10.02 6.61
C LEU A 24 -2.64 -9.57 7.36
N LYS A 25 -3.59 -8.97 6.62
CA LYS A 25 -4.86 -8.54 7.19
C LYS A 25 -5.61 -9.73 7.82
N ALA A 26 -5.72 -10.83 7.09
CA ALA A 26 -6.41 -12.03 7.58
C ALA A 26 -5.74 -12.58 8.85
N ASP A 27 -4.41 -12.62 8.88
CA ASP A 27 -3.65 -13.10 10.01
C ASP A 27 -3.84 -12.23 11.25
N LEU A 28 -3.77 -10.91 11.09
CA LEU A 28 -3.98 -9.97 12.19
C LEU A 28 -5.42 -9.99 12.71
N GLU A 29 -6.40 -10.09 11.82
CA GLU A 29 -7.80 -10.22 12.22
C GLU A 29 -8.05 -11.52 13.01
N LYS A 30 -7.39 -12.59 12.61
CA LYS A 30 -7.46 -13.88 13.31
C LYS A 30 -6.91 -13.77 14.73
N GLN A 31 -5.96 -12.87 14.96
CA GLN A 31 -5.41 -12.60 16.28
C GLN A 31 -6.28 -11.64 17.11
N GLY A 32 -7.37 -11.15 16.56
CA GLY A 32 -8.32 -10.29 17.27
C GLY A 32 -8.13 -8.79 17.04
N TYR A 33 -7.24 -8.38 16.13
CA TYR A 33 -6.99 -6.96 15.85
C TYR A 33 -7.99 -6.41 14.84
N THR A 34 -8.26 -5.11 14.95
CA THR A 34 -8.99 -4.38 13.88
C THR A 34 -8.01 -4.00 12.79
N VAL A 35 -8.37 -4.27 11.55
CA VAL A 35 -7.47 -4.05 10.40
C VAL A 35 -8.26 -3.48 9.23
N LYS A 36 -7.68 -2.48 8.56
CA LYS A 36 -8.17 -1.96 7.28
C LYS A 36 -7.03 -1.95 6.27
N HIS A 37 -7.35 -2.27 5.03
CA HIS A 37 -6.39 -2.33 3.93
C HIS A 37 -6.86 -1.41 2.80
N PHE A 38 -5.97 -0.52 2.37
CA PHE A 38 -6.27 0.48 1.32
C PHE A 38 -5.21 0.46 0.24
N GLU A 39 -5.64 0.67 -0.99
CA GLU A 39 -4.78 0.84 -2.16
C GLU A 39 -5.34 1.96 -3.02
N ALA A 40 -4.45 2.70 -3.69
CA ALA A 40 -4.90 3.71 -4.65
C ALA A 40 -5.72 3.07 -5.78
N ASP A 41 -5.37 1.85 -6.18
CA ASP A 41 -6.08 1.10 -7.21
C ASP A 41 -7.54 0.81 -6.87
N ASP A 42 -7.93 0.84 -5.60
CA ASP A 42 -9.33 0.67 -5.20
C ASP A 42 -10.24 1.70 -5.86
N PHE A 43 -9.71 2.88 -6.16
CA PHE A 43 -10.43 3.98 -6.80
C PHE A 43 -10.95 3.63 -8.19
N TRP A 44 -10.28 2.69 -8.88
CA TRP A 44 -10.62 2.34 -10.26
C TRP A 44 -11.75 1.32 -10.38
N TYR A 45 -12.15 0.70 -9.28
CA TYR A 45 -13.23 -0.28 -9.32
C TYR A 45 -14.58 0.39 -9.12
N ASP A 46 -15.55 0.04 -9.98
CA ASP A 46 -16.93 0.51 -9.83
C ASP A 46 -17.73 -0.44 -8.92
N ASP A 47 -19.01 -0.12 -8.70
CA ASP A 47 -19.90 -0.91 -7.84
C ASP A 47 -20.10 -2.34 -8.34
N LYS A 48 -19.81 -2.59 -9.62
CA LYS A 48 -19.95 -3.91 -10.25
C LYS A 48 -18.63 -4.68 -10.28
N GLY A 49 -17.56 -4.11 -9.71
CA GLY A 49 -16.25 -4.73 -9.69
C GLY A 49 -15.45 -4.56 -10.98
N ASN A 50 -15.87 -3.70 -11.89
CA ASN A 50 -15.14 -3.41 -13.12
C ASN A 50 -13.99 -2.45 -12.86
N TYR A 51 -12.82 -2.75 -13.44
CA TYR A 51 -11.62 -1.93 -13.32
C TYR A 51 -11.57 -0.89 -14.43
N ASN A 52 -11.64 0.39 -14.07
CA ASN A 52 -11.72 1.52 -15.02
C ASN A 52 -10.57 2.51 -14.78
N PHE A 53 -9.35 2.13 -15.14
CA PHE A 53 -8.18 2.98 -14.98
C PHE A 53 -8.25 4.21 -15.89
N ASP A 54 -7.96 5.38 -15.32
CA ASP A 54 -7.87 6.64 -16.07
C ASP A 54 -6.65 7.42 -15.57
N GLN A 55 -5.62 7.51 -16.40
CA GLN A 55 -4.38 8.18 -16.07
C GLN A 55 -4.58 9.65 -15.66
N LYS A 56 -5.59 10.33 -16.21
CA LYS A 56 -5.90 11.72 -15.88
C LYS A 56 -6.39 11.89 -14.45
N ARG A 57 -6.83 10.81 -13.80
CA ARG A 57 -7.40 10.81 -12.45
C ARG A 57 -6.49 10.19 -11.39
N ILE A 58 -5.23 9.93 -11.72
CA ILE A 58 -4.27 9.31 -10.79
C ILE A 58 -4.15 10.12 -9.49
N TYR A 59 -4.11 11.45 -9.61
CA TYR A 59 -4.05 12.32 -8.42
C TYR A 59 -5.23 12.05 -7.47
N TYR A 60 -6.42 11.90 -8.00
CA TYR A 60 -7.62 11.65 -7.19
C TYR A 60 -7.60 10.26 -6.56
N ALA A 61 -7.04 9.28 -7.24
CA ALA A 61 -6.90 7.92 -6.70
C ALA A 61 -6.01 7.93 -5.46
N HIS A 62 -4.87 8.61 -5.50
CA HIS A 62 -3.98 8.74 -4.36
C HIS A 62 -4.58 9.57 -3.24
N LYS A 63 -5.22 10.68 -3.58
CA LYS A 63 -5.90 11.52 -2.59
C LYS A 63 -6.99 10.75 -1.86
N ASN A 64 -7.79 9.98 -2.59
CA ASN A 64 -8.83 9.13 -2.01
C ASN A 64 -8.23 8.10 -1.06
N CYS A 65 -7.12 7.48 -1.45
CA CYS A 65 -6.41 6.51 -0.60
C CYS A 65 -5.91 7.17 0.69
N HIS A 66 -5.30 8.36 0.60
CA HIS A 66 -4.86 9.13 1.76
C HIS A 66 -6.02 9.38 2.74
N GLU A 67 -7.13 9.91 2.24
CA GLU A 67 -8.29 10.27 3.06
C GLU A 67 -8.86 9.06 3.79
N ARG A 68 -8.98 7.92 3.10
CA ARG A 68 -9.50 6.69 3.70
C ARG A 68 -8.56 6.13 4.77
N ALA A 69 -7.26 6.13 4.49
CA ALA A 69 -6.27 5.65 5.45
C ALA A 69 -6.23 6.52 6.70
N PHE A 70 -6.21 7.85 6.52
CA PHE A 70 -6.15 8.79 7.65
C PHE A 70 -7.42 8.71 8.50
N LYS A 71 -8.58 8.56 7.86
CA LYS A 71 -9.83 8.35 8.59
C LYS A 71 -9.78 7.08 9.44
N ALA A 72 -9.24 6.00 8.89
CA ALA A 72 -9.11 4.75 9.65
C ALA A 72 -8.18 4.92 10.85
N LEU A 73 -7.10 5.68 10.72
CA LEU A 73 -6.22 6.01 11.85
C LEU A 73 -6.98 6.80 12.90
N ASP A 74 -7.78 7.79 12.49
CA ASP A 74 -8.58 8.60 13.41
C ASP A 74 -9.70 7.79 14.07
N ASP A 75 -10.21 6.76 13.40
CA ASP A 75 -11.23 5.86 13.93
C ASP A 75 -10.66 4.83 14.91
N GLY A 76 -9.36 4.85 15.15
CA GLY A 76 -8.72 3.94 16.12
C GLY A 76 -8.46 2.54 15.60
N ILE A 77 -8.48 2.33 14.28
CA ILE A 77 -8.14 1.03 13.69
C ILE A 77 -6.71 0.66 14.07
N GLN A 78 -6.51 -0.51 14.66
CA GLN A 78 -5.22 -0.92 15.22
C GLN A 78 -4.14 -1.10 14.16
N TYR A 79 -4.48 -1.68 13.02
CA TYR A 79 -3.55 -1.86 11.90
C TYR A 79 -4.18 -1.29 10.63
N VAL A 80 -3.56 -0.24 10.10
CA VAL A 80 -3.95 0.34 8.81
C VAL A 80 -2.87 -0.02 7.81
N ILE A 81 -3.24 -0.79 6.78
CA ILE A 81 -2.31 -1.28 5.75
C ILE A 81 -2.56 -0.46 4.48
N VAL A 82 -1.49 0.12 3.94
CA VAL A 82 -1.54 0.83 2.67
C VAL A 82 -0.55 0.18 1.71
N ALA A 83 -1.07 -0.38 0.62
CA ALA A 83 -0.26 -1.10 -0.37
C ALA A 83 -0.31 -0.33 -1.70
N ASN A 84 0.79 0.33 -2.04
CA ASN A 84 0.95 1.07 -3.29
C ASN A 84 2.38 0.87 -3.80
N THR A 85 2.67 1.33 -5.01
CA THR A 85 4.00 1.18 -5.60
C THR A 85 5.06 1.85 -4.75
N PHE A 86 4.86 3.11 -4.36
CA PHE A 86 5.79 3.86 -3.51
C PHE A 86 7.24 3.75 -4.00
N VAL A 87 7.49 4.24 -5.21
CA VAL A 87 8.82 4.15 -5.85
C VAL A 87 9.90 4.82 -5.00
N THR A 88 9.57 5.95 -4.38
CA THR A 88 10.51 6.73 -3.57
C THR A 88 9.91 7.06 -2.21
N ARG A 89 10.77 7.52 -1.28
CA ARG A 89 10.32 8.00 0.03
C ARG A 89 9.36 9.18 -0.09
N LYS A 90 9.51 10.02 -1.10
CA LYS A 90 8.62 11.16 -1.34
C LYS A 90 7.16 10.71 -1.51
N ASP A 91 6.96 9.57 -2.16
CA ASP A 91 5.61 9.02 -2.39
C ASP A 91 4.93 8.61 -1.08
N MET A 92 5.72 8.24 -0.06
CA MET A 92 5.20 7.85 1.25
C MET A 92 5.08 9.01 2.22
N LYS A 93 5.69 10.16 1.91
CA LYS A 93 5.78 11.30 2.82
C LYS A 93 4.45 11.72 3.44
N PRO A 94 3.32 11.80 2.71
CA PRO A 94 2.04 12.14 3.33
C PRO A 94 1.66 11.17 4.45
N TYR A 95 1.87 9.88 4.24
CA TYR A 95 1.57 8.86 5.24
C TYR A 95 2.47 8.94 6.46
N LEU A 96 3.77 9.14 6.24
CA LEU A 96 4.75 9.25 7.32
C LEU A 96 4.46 10.48 8.18
N LYS A 97 4.14 11.60 7.53
CA LYS A 97 3.82 12.86 8.20
C LYS A 97 2.57 12.72 9.08
N GLU A 98 1.50 12.14 8.54
CA GLU A 98 0.25 12.00 9.26
C GLU A 98 0.34 10.97 10.40
N ALA A 99 1.10 9.91 10.22
CA ALA A 99 1.36 8.95 11.29
C ALA A 99 2.17 9.61 12.42
N ALA A 100 3.21 10.37 12.08
CA ALA A 100 4.02 11.09 13.07
C ALA A 100 3.19 12.10 13.86
N ALA A 101 2.30 12.83 13.18
CA ALA A 101 1.42 13.80 13.81
C ALA A 101 0.50 13.16 14.86
N ARG A 102 0.18 11.86 14.68
CA ARG A 102 -0.69 11.11 15.59
C ARG A 102 0.08 10.24 16.58
N GLY A 103 1.42 10.26 16.53
CA GLY A 103 2.23 9.38 17.37
C GLY A 103 2.09 7.91 17.04
N ILE A 104 1.79 7.57 15.77
CA ILE A 104 1.56 6.19 15.33
C ILE A 104 2.82 5.63 14.70
N GLU A 105 3.19 4.40 15.09
CA GLU A 105 4.34 3.72 14.52
C GLU A 105 4.10 3.34 13.06
N VAL A 106 5.17 3.34 12.27
CA VAL A 106 5.13 2.94 10.86
C VAL A 106 6.06 1.77 10.63
N THR A 107 5.56 0.73 9.97
CA THR A 107 6.35 -0.41 9.51
C THR A 107 6.29 -0.43 7.98
N ILE A 108 7.43 -0.55 7.32
CA ILE A 108 7.53 -0.54 5.87
C ILE A 108 8.02 -1.90 5.38
N TYR A 109 7.20 -2.57 4.57
CA TYR A 109 7.58 -3.81 3.89
C TYR A 109 7.77 -3.52 2.41
N ARG A 110 8.88 -4.01 1.86
CA ARG A 110 9.14 -3.95 0.42
C ARG A 110 8.96 -5.34 -0.18
N MET A 111 8.11 -5.45 -1.20
CA MET A 111 7.91 -6.68 -1.94
C MET A 111 8.93 -6.77 -3.07
N ASP A 112 9.83 -7.75 -2.99
CA ASP A 112 10.90 -7.94 -3.98
C ASP A 112 10.62 -9.08 -4.97
N ASN A 113 9.37 -9.55 -5.02
CA ASN A 113 8.97 -10.61 -5.96
C ASN A 113 8.60 -10.05 -7.33
N GLU A 114 8.74 -10.88 -8.35
CA GLU A 114 8.25 -10.57 -9.69
C GLU A 114 7.15 -11.58 -10.03
N PHE A 115 5.90 -11.12 -10.06
CA PHE A 115 4.73 -11.90 -10.44
C PHE A 115 4.10 -11.30 -11.68
N GLN A 116 3.02 -11.95 -12.17
CA GLN A 116 2.26 -11.46 -13.29
C GLN A 116 1.69 -10.07 -12.99
N ASN A 117 1.79 -9.17 -13.98
CA ASN A 117 1.26 -7.82 -13.88
C ASN A 117 -0.25 -7.83 -14.12
N VAL A 118 -1.04 -7.94 -13.04
CA VAL A 118 -2.49 -8.11 -13.10
C VAL A 118 -3.25 -6.87 -13.57
N HIS A 119 -2.63 -5.70 -13.56
CA HIS A 119 -3.26 -4.44 -14.00
C HIS A 119 -2.83 -4.03 -15.40
N ASN A 120 -2.12 -4.89 -16.13
CA ASN A 120 -1.68 -4.64 -17.50
C ASN A 120 -0.90 -3.32 -17.67
N VAL A 121 -0.08 -2.99 -16.69
CA VAL A 121 0.82 -1.83 -16.79
C VAL A 121 1.83 -2.13 -17.91
N PRO A 122 2.07 -1.20 -18.86
CA PRO A 122 3.00 -1.44 -19.95
C PRO A 122 4.38 -1.90 -19.44
N PRO A 123 5.00 -2.91 -20.08
CA PRO A 123 6.30 -3.44 -19.63
C PRO A 123 7.41 -2.40 -19.51
N ASP A 124 7.44 -1.40 -20.41
CA ASP A 124 8.39 -0.32 -20.36
C ASP A 124 8.19 0.57 -19.12
N LYS A 125 6.93 0.80 -18.72
CA LYS A 125 6.60 1.55 -17.53
C LYS A 125 7.01 0.78 -16.26
N VAL A 126 6.80 -0.54 -16.23
CA VAL A 126 7.23 -1.39 -15.12
C VAL A 126 8.76 -1.36 -14.99
N ALA A 127 9.47 -1.48 -16.11
CA ALA A 127 10.93 -1.42 -16.13
C ALA A 127 11.43 -0.06 -15.62
N TYR A 128 10.79 1.03 -16.04
CA TYR A 128 11.11 2.38 -15.57
C TYR A 128 10.93 2.50 -14.05
N MET A 129 9.81 2.03 -13.53
CA MET A 129 9.54 2.06 -12.10
C MET A 129 10.57 1.24 -11.32
N LYS A 130 10.92 0.06 -11.83
CA LYS A 130 11.93 -0.81 -11.21
C LYS A 130 13.29 -0.12 -11.13
N GLU A 131 13.68 0.57 -12.20
CA GLU A 131 14.92 1.34 -12.24
C GLU A 131 14.92 2.50 -11.25
N GLN A 132 13.79 3.19 -11.10
CA GLN A 132 13.64 4.33 -10.19
C GLN A 132 13.40 3.93 -8.74
N PHE A 133 13.13 2.66 -8.47
CA PHE A 133 12.75 2.18 -7.14
C PHE A 133 13.93 2.27 -6.17
N LYS A 134 13.79 3.07 -5.12
CA LYS A 134 14.86 3.35 -4.18
C LYS A 134 14.80 2.43 -2.96
N ASP A 135 15.97 1.94 -2.52
CA ASP A 135 16.11 1.28 -1.24
C ASP A 135 15.93 2.29 -0.11
N LEU A 136 15.27 1.87 0.97
CA LEU A 136 15.03 2.70 2.15
C LEU A 136 15.64 2.03 3.37
N GLU A 137 16.16 2.85 4.31
CA GLU A 137 16.88 2.34 5.48
C GLU A 137 16.03 1.45 6.39
N ASN A 138 14.78 1.79 6.61
CA ASN A 138 13.93 1.13 7.60
C ASN A 138 12.87 0.24 6.98
N GLU A 139 13.14 -0.33 5.80
CA GLU A 139 12.20 -1.24 5.16
C GLU A 139 12.57 -2.70 5.38
N ILE A 140 11.52 -3.53 5.48
CA ILE A 140 11.66 -4.98 5.57
C ILE A 140 11.40 -5.56 4.18
N LYS A 141 12.40 -6.21 3.60
CA LYS A 141 12.26 -6.81 2.26
C LYS A 141 11.61 -8.17 2.35
N ILE A 142 10.55 -8.36 1.58
CA ILE A 142 9.81 -9.60 1.50
C ILE A 142 10.03 -10.23 0.13
N LYS A 143 10.59 -11.44 0.13
CA LYS A 143 10.78 -12.22 -1.08
C LYS A 143 10.21 -13.62 -0.84
N ARG A 144 9.11 -13.93 -1.53
CA ARG A 144 8.49 -15.24 -1.42
C ARG A 144 9.02 -16.15 -2.52
N ARG A 145 9.33 -17.38 -2.16
CA ARG A 145 9.60 -18.43 -3.14
C ARG A 145 8.25 -18.91 -3.70
N ILE A 146 8.18 -18.96 -5.00
CA ILE A 146 7.02 -19.49 -5.70
C ILE A 146 7.15 -21.00 -5.79
#